data_9cf5db54b322dc7778d99f7a7a4bcc39
#
_entry.id   9cf5db54b322dc7778d99f7a7a4bcc39
#
_cell.length_a   1.000
_cell.length_b   1.000
_cell.length_c   1.000
_cell.angle_alpha   90.00
_cell.angle_beta   90.00
_cell.angle_gamma   90.00
#
_symmetry.space_group_name_H-M   'P 1'
#
loop_
_entity.id
_entity.type
_entity.pdbx_description
1 polymer ?
#
loop_
_entity_poly.entity_id
_entity_poly.type
_entity_poly.pdbx_seq_one_letter_code
_entity_poly.pdbx_strand_id
1 'polypeptide(L)'
;MKTTISDSAGFSGKVSSKRILLICGILSSLLYVAATILGAMRWNGYSSTSQTVSELIAINAPSAPLVVPLFFAYSVLMFAFGLGVWRSSGQKRVLRIVACFIVGKEVLGLAVTLFAPMHMRGQETTLTDTMHAVLTGVGVFLCMFPALGFGAAAIGKQFRVYSIVTMLIFIVAGILTFVDGSRISANLPTPWMGVWERINIYGYMLWIVVLAIVLLRNQDQSRTAKASPHF
;
A
#
# COMPACT_ATOMS: atom_id res chain seq x y z
N MET A 1 -40.33 50.07 9.16
CA MET A 1 -40.29 48.88 8.31
C MET A 1 -38.80 48.52 8.06
N LYS A 2 -38.22 47.68 8.91
CA LYS A 2 -36.81 47.25 8.79
C LYS A 2 -36.80 45.84 8.22
N THR A 3 -36.35 45.72 6.98
CA THR A 3 -36.22 44.45 6.27
C THR A 3 -34.92 43.78 6.77
N THR A 4 -35.06 42.69 7.52
CA THR A 4 -33.95 41.84 7.96
C THR A 4 -33.56 40.95 6.76
N ILE A 5 -32.42 41.25 6.16
CA ILE A 5 -31.79 40.38 5.16
C ILE A 5 -31.22 39.20 5.92
N SER A 6 -31.85 38.04 5.71
CA SER A 6 -31.33 36.75 6.16
C SER A 6 -30.05 36.41 5.36
N ASP A 7 -28.91 36.54 6.00
CA ASP A 7 -27.66 35.99 5.49
C ASP A 7 -27.76 34.46 5.42
N SER A 8 -28.02 33.95 4.23
CA SER A 8 -27.84 32.52 3.92
C SER A 8 -26.37 32.20 4.03
N ALA A 9 -25.99 31.72 5.21
CA ALA A 9 -24.65 31.16 5.46
C ALA A 9 -24.38 30.04 4.46
N GLY A 10 -23.63 30.36 3.41
CA GLY A 10 -23.12 29.42 2.45
C GLY A 10 -22.27 28.36 3.16
N PHE A 11 -22.79 27.14 3.23
CA PHE A 11 -22.11 25.97 3.75
C PHE A 11 -20.96 25.57 2.81
N SER A 12 -19.91 26.41 2.76
CA SER A 12 -18.65 26.08 2.10
C SER A 12 -17.94 24.99 2.90
N GLY A 13 -18.29 23.74 2.64
CA GLY A 13 -17.67 22.58 3.23
C GLY A 13 -16.19 22.43 2.79
N LYS A 14 -15.28 23.22 3.36
CA LYS A 14 -13.84 23.01 3.18
C LYS A 14 -13.50 21.56 3.53
N VAL A 15 -13.15 20.78 2.50
CA VAL A 15 -12.68 19.41 2.69
C VAL A 15 -11.45 19.46 3.61
N SER A 16 -11.52 18.80 4.76
CA SER A 16 -10.40 18.79 5.71
C SER A 16 -9.15 18.17 5.05
N SER A 17 -8.01 18.81 5.21
CA SER A 17 -6.72 18.29 4.72
C SER A 17 -6.46 16.84 5.17
N LYS A 18 -6.92 16.46 6.38
CA LYS A 18 -6.84 15.07 6.86
C LYS A 18 -7.64 14.11 5.97
N ARG A 19 -8.81 14.52 5.48
CA ARG A 19 -9.65 13.69 4.61
C ARG A 19 -8.98 13.44 3.27
N ILE A 20 -8.39 14.48 2.66
CA ILE A 20 -7.63 14.36 1.40
C ILE A 20 -6.47 13.38 1.58
N LEU A 21 -5.69 13.52 2.65
CA LEU A 21 -4.57 12.64 2.93
C LEU A 21 -4.98 11.17 3.12
N LEU A 22 -6.13 10.90 3.74
CA LEU A 22 -6.64 9.53 3.88
C LEU A 22 -7.14 8.96 2.54
N ILE A 23 -7.73 9.79 1.68
CA ILE A 23 -8.15 9.39 0.33
C ILE A 23 -6.94 8.99 -0.52
N CYS A 24 -5.76 9.59 -0.29
CA CYS A 24 -4.53 9.20 -0.98
C CYS A 24 -4.22 7.69 -0.81
N GLY A 25 -4.59 7.05 0.32
CA GLY A 25 -4.44 5.62 0.50
C GLY A 25 -5.30 4.77 -0.44
N ILE A 26 -6.51 5.25 -0.74
CA ILE A 26 -7.40 4.59 -1.72
C ILE A 26 -6.85 4.80 -3.13
N LEU A 27 -6.47 6.03 -3.46
CA LEU A 27 -5.94 6.36 -4.78
C LEU A 27 -4.62 5.66 -5.07
N SER A 28 -3.72 5.56 -4.08
CA SER A 28 -2.45 4.83 -4.22
C SER A 28 -2.69 3.35 -4.52
N SER A 29 -3.62 2.71 -3.81
CA SER A 29 -3.94 1.30 -4.02
C SER A 29 -4.51 1.05 -5.42
N LEU A 30 -5.41 1.91 -5.90
CA LEU A 30 -5.95 1.83 -7.26
C LEU A 30 -4.87 2.07 -8.31
N LEU A 31 -4.00 3.06 -8.09
CA LEU A 31 -2.89 3.36 -8.99
C LEU A 31 -1.91 2.19 -9.10
N TYR A 32 -1.59 1.54 -7.98
CA TYR A 32 -0.68 0.39 -7.99
C TYR A 32 -1.26 -0.78 -8.81
N VAL A 33 -2.53 -1.12 -8.59
CA VAL A 33 -3.20 -2.18 -9.35
C VAL A 33 -3.25 -1.81 -10.84
N ALA A 34 -3.60 -0.57 -11.17
CA ALA A 34 -3.61 -0.10 -12.56
C ALA A 34 -2.22 -0.18 -13.20
N ALA A 35 -1.17 0.25 -12.49
CA ALA A 35 0.21 0.21 -12.96
C ALA A 35 0.67 -1.22 -13.29
N THR A 36 0.33 -2.20 -12.44
CA THR A 36 0.68 -3.60 -12.68
C THR A 36 -0.07 -4.22 -13.86
N ILE A 37 -1.34 -3.87 -14.04
CA ILE A 37 -2.14 -4.30 -15.19
C ILE A 37 -1.58 -3.70 -16.49
N LEU A 38 -1.35 -2.39 -16.52
CA LEU A 38 -0.79 -1.69 -17.67
C LEU A 38 0.63 -2.19 -18.01
N GLY A 39 1.44 -2.46 -16.98
CA GLY A 39 2.77 -3.05 -17.15
C GLY A 39 2.70 -4.44 -17.79
N ALA A 40 1.80 -5.30 -17.32
CA ALA A 40 1.59 -6.61 -17.88
C ALA A 40 1.15 -6.54 -19.35
N MET A 41 0.26 -5.63 -19.70
CA MET A 41 -0.20 -5.40 -21.09
C MET A 41 0.92 -4.85 -22.00
N ARG A 42 1.88 -4.11 -21.43
CA ARG A 42 3.02 -3.52 -22.17
C ARG A 42 4.10 -4.54 -22.50
N TRP A 43 4.14 -5.66 -21.82
CA TRP A 43 5.17 -6.69 -21.99
C TRP A 43 4.60 -7.94 -22.65
N ASN A 44 4.87 -8.12 -23.96
CA ASN A 44 4.45 -9.30 -24.69
C ASN A 44 5.07 -10.57 -24.11
N GLY A 45 4.24 -11.57 -23.77
CA GLY A 45 4.69 -12.82 -23.13
C GLY A 45 4.82 -12.77 -21.61
N TYR A 46 4.55 -11.64 -20.97
CA TYR A 46 4.46 -11.59 -19.50
C TYR A 46 3.24 -12.37 -19.00
N SER A 47 3.49 -13.23 -18.01
CA SER A 47 2.44 -14.01 -17.34
C SER A 47 2.25 -13.56 -15.90
N SER A 48 1.12 -12.92 -15.62
CA SER A 48 0.77 -12.48 -14.25
C SER A 48 0.61 -13.63 -13.25
N THR A 49 0.43 -14.86 -13.71
CA THR A 49 0.35 -16.04 -12.84
C THR A 49 1.73 -16.55 -12.44
N SER A 50 2.68 -16.55 -13.34
CA SER A 50 4.02 -17.14 -13.14
C SER A 50 5.13 -16.10 -12.88
N GLN A 51 4.91 -14.84 -13.27
CA GLN A 51 5.91 -13.78 -13.09
C GLN A 51 5.49 -12.78 -12.01
N THR A 52 6.50 -12.32 -11.26
CA THR A 52 6.32 -11.38 -10.17
C THR A 52 6.00 -9.97 -10.64
N VAL A 53 5.42 -9.15 -9.78
CA VAL A 53 5.27 -7.72 -10.03
C VAL A 53 6.64 -7.03 -10.11
N SER A 54 7.60 -7.50 -9.33
CA SER A 54 8.97 -7.00 -9.36
C SER A 54 9.64 -7.14 -10.73
N GLU A 55 9.30 -8.19 -11.49
CA GLU A 55 9.81 -8.36 -12.86
C GLU A 55 9.30 -7.27 -13.81
N LEU A 56 8.15 -6.62 -13.55
CA LEU A 56 7.66 -5.51 -14.37
C LEU A 56 8.56 -4.26 -14.32
N ILE A 57 9.38 -4.14 -13.28
CA ILE A 57 10.34 -3.04 -13.09
C ILE A 57 11.80 -3.53 -13.17
N ALA A 58 12.02 -4.78 -13.64
CA ALA A 58 13.36 -5.32 -13.80
C ALA A 58 14.18 -4.51 -14.81
N ILE A 59 15.50 -4.60 -14.71
CA ILE A 59 16.43 -3.95 -15.63
C ILE A 59 16.13 -4.46 -17.05
N ASN A 60 15.92 -3.53 -17.98
CA ASN A 60 15.56 -3.78 -19.39
C ASN A 60 14.17 -4.44 -19.60
N ALA A 61 13.32 -4.54 -18.59
CA ALA A 61 11.95 -5.00 -18.79
C ALA A 61 11.16 -4.02 -19.70
N PRO A 62 10.41 -4.50 -20.71
CA PRO A 62 9.64 -3.63 -21.62
C PRO A 62 8.60 -2.76 -20.93
N SER A 63 8.16 -3.17 -19.74
CA SER A 63 7.20 -2.46 -18.89
C SER A 63 7.83 -1.40 -17.99
N ALA A 64 9.14 -1.50 -17.68
CA ALA A 64 9.80 -0.65 -16.68
C ALA A 64 9.66 0.87 -16.97
N PRO A 65 9.80 1.37 -18.19
CA PRO A 65 9.64 2.80 -18.49
C PRO A 65 8.25 3.36 -18.15
N LEU A 66 7.22 2.51 -18.14
CA LEU A 66 5.86 2.88 -17.76
C LEU A 66 5.62 2.67 -16.25
N VAL A 67 6.03 1.51 -15.72
CA VAL A 67 5.67 1.10 -14.35
C VAL A 67 6.46 1.85 -13.29
N VAL A 68 7.76 2.12 -13.51
CA VAL A 68 8.61 2.82 -12.54
C VAL A 68 8.07 4.22 -12.20
N PRO A 69 7.71 5.11 -13.16
CA PRO A 69 7.10 6.40 -12.84
C PRO A 69 5.76 6.28 -12.10
N LEU A 70 4.94 5.26 -12.45
CA LEU A 70 3.67 5.03 -11.77
C LEU A 70 3.88 4.55 -10.32
N PHE A 71 4.88 3.72 -10.08
CA PHE A 71 5.25 3.31 -8.71
C PHE A 71 5.82 4.48 -7.91
N PHE A 72 6.55 5.41 -8.54
CA PHE A 72 6.96 6.64 -7.87
C PHE A 72 5.75 7.49 -7.45
N ALA A 73 4.78 7.69 -8.35
CA ALA A 73 3.54 8.41 -8.04
C ALA A 73 2.73 7.70 -6.93
N TYR A 74 2.67 6.37 -6.96
CA TYR A 74 2.10 5.56 -5.88
C TYR A 74 2.80 5.84 -4.54
N SER A 75 4.12 5.88 -4.49
CA SER A 75 4.89 6.16 -3.28
C SER A 75 4.57 7.53 -2.70
N VAL A 76 4.46 8.56 -3.55
CA VAL A 76 4.06 9.92 -3.11
C VAL A 76 2.68 9.90 -2.45
N LEU A 77 1.71 9.20 -3.04
CA LEU A 77 0.38 9.04 -2.44
C LEU A 77 0.41 8.27 -1.12
N MET A 78 1.25 7.24 -1.02
CA MET A 78 1.42 6.47 0.22
C MET A 78 2.08 7.28 1.33
N PHE A 79 3.05 8.14 1.04
CA PHE A 79 3.59 9.08 2.02
C PHE A 79 2.53 10.07 2.51
N ALA A 80 1.72 10.60 1.59
CA ALA A 80 0.58 11.46 1.95
C ALA A 80 -0.43 10.71 2.83
N PHE A 81 -0.73 9.45 2.52
CA PHE A 81 -1.59 8.60 3.32
C PHE A 81 -1.01 8.35 4.73
N GLY A 82 0.28 7.99 4.83
CA GLY A 82 0.96 7.82 6.11
C GLY A 82 0.87 9.06 6.99
N LEU A 83 1.03 10.25 6.41
CA LEU A 83 0.80 11.52 7.10
C LEU A 83 -0.67 11.70 7.52
N GLY A 84 -1.61 11.23 6.70
CA GLY A 84 -3.04 11.23 7.01
C GLY A 84 -3.36 10.36 8.21
N VAL A 85 -2.81 9.15 8.28
CA VAL A 85 -2.93 8.23 9.41
C VAL A 85 -2.33 8.85 10.68
N TRP A 86 -1.12 9.42 10.58
CA TRP A 86 -0.47 10.14 11.68
C TRP A 86 -1.34 11.27 12.22
N ARG A 87 -1.85 12.15 11.35
CA ARG A 87 -2.73 13.27 11.74
C ARG A 87 -4.08 12.81 12.31
N SER A 88 -4.50 11.59 11.98
CA SER A 88 -5.76 11.00 12.47
C SER A 88 -5.59 10.30 13.81
N SER A 89 -4.36 10.12 14.30
CA SER A 89 -4.07 9.36 15.53
C SER A 89 -4.62 10.01 16.79
N GLY A 90 -4.74 11.34 16.86
CA GLY A 90 -5.09 12.04 18.10
C GLY A 90 -4.16 11.64 19.25
N GLN A 91 -4.73 11.10 20.33
CA GLN A 91 -3.98 10.59 21.48
C GLN A 91 -3.54 9.11 21.34
N LYS A 92 -3.94 8.42 20.29
CA LYS A 92 -3.64 6.98 20.09
C LYS A 92 -2.21 6.78 19.56
N ARG A 93 -1.24 6.60 20.46
CA ARG A 93 0.16 6.32 20.11
C ARG A 93 0.33 5.17 19.14
N VAL A 94 -0.47 4.10 19.30
CA VAL A 94 -0.43 2.91 18.45
C VAL A 94 -0.71 3.26 16.97
N LEU A 95 -1.62 4.18 16.70
CA LEU A 95 -1.93 4.59 15.32
C LEU A 95 -0.78 5.42 14.70
N ARG A 96 0.00 6.16 15.49
CA ARG A 96 1.25 6.81 15.02
C ARG A 96 2.30 5.77 14.63
N ILE A 97 2.42 4.69 15.40
CA ILE A 97 3.31 3.57 15.11
C ILE A 97 2.92 2.93 13.78
N VAL A 98 1.61 2.70 13.54
CA VAL A 98 1.10 2.21 12.24
C VAL A 98 1.53 3.14 11.10
N ALA A 99 1.38 4.46 11.27
CA ALA A 99 1.80 5.43 10.26
C ALA A 99 3.31 5.35 9.97
N CYS A 100 4.15 5.22 10.99
CA CYS A 100 5.60 5.04 10.82
C CYS A 100 5.94 3.78 10.03
N PHE A 101 5.28 2.66 10.31
CA PHE A 101 5.52 1.42 9.58
C PHE A 101 5.03 1.47 8.12
N ILE A 102 3.90 2.14 7.86
CA ILE A 102 3.44 2.39 6.48
C ILE A 102 4.48 3.20 5.71
N VAL A 103 4.96 4.30 6.30
CA VAL A 103 5.99 5.16 5.69
C VAL A 103 7.31 4.40 5.54
N GLY A 104 7.74 3.67 6.56
CA GLY A 104 8.98 2.88 6.54
C GLY A 104 8.97 1.82 5.44
N LYS A 105 7.85 1.09 5.28
CA LYS A 105 7.67 0.12 4.20
C LYS A 105 7.79 0.80 2.84
N GLU A 106 7.25 2.00 2.71
CA GLU A 106 7.28 2.72 1.44
C GLU A 106 8.66 3.29 1.11
N VAL A 107 9.41 3.75 2.12
CA VAL A 107 10.82 4.15 1.95
C VAL A 107 11.65 2.98 1.42
N LEU A 108 11.46 1.77 1.99
CA LEU A 108 12.15 0.57 1.53
C LEU A 108 11.72 0.18 0.11
N GLY A 109 10.43 0.24 -0.21
CA GLY A 109 9.92 -0.04 -1.57
C GLY A 109 10.49 0.92 -2.61
N LEU A 110 10.60 2.21 -2.28
CA LEU A 110 11.22 3.19 -3.14
C LEU A 110 12.73 2.95 -3.29
N ALA A 111 13.40 2.57 -2.20
CA ALA A 111 14.82 2.20 -2.24
C ALA A 111 15.07 0.97 -3.13
N VAL A 112 14.20 -0.04 -3.06
CA VAL A 112 14.24 -1.20 -3.96
C VAL A 112 14.10 -0.76 -5.42
N THR A 113 13.11 0.06 -5.72
CA THR A 113 12.83 0.51 -7.10
C THR A 113 13.98 1.33 -7.70
N LEU A 114 14.63 2.19 -6.89
CA LEU A 114 15.64 3.13 -7.38
C LEU A 114 17.08 2.59 -7.30
N PHE A 115 17.41 1.80 -6.29
CA PHE A 115 18.78 1.43 -5.97
C PHE A 115 19.05 -0.08 -6.02
N ALA A 116 18.02 -0.89 -6.04
CA ALA A 116 18.13 -2.34 -6.06
C ALA A 116 17.17 -2.97 -7.09
N PRO A 117 17.13 -2.53 -8.36
CA PRO A 117 16.31 -3.17 -9.36
C PRO A 117 16.85 -4.58 -9.63
N MET A 118 15.95 -5.54 -9.83
CA MET A 118 16.31 -6.90 -10.20
C MET A 118 16.59 -7.04 -11.70
N HIS A 119 17.34 -8.08 -12.07
CA HIS A 119 17.52 -8.48 -13.47
C HIS A 119 16.35 -9.36 -13.96
N MET A 120 16.24 -9.48 -15.27
CA MET A 120 15.26 -10.38 -15.89
C MET A 120 15.64 -11.86 -15.62
N ARG A 121 14.65 -12.74 -15.73
CA ARG A 121 14.85 -14.19 -15.56
C ARG A 121 15.98 -14.73 -16.41
N GLY A 122 16.73 -15.70 -15.87
CA GLY A 122 17.81 -16.38 -16.58
C GLY A 122 19.10 -15.58 -16.67
N GLN A 123 19.19 -14.43 -16.03
CA GLN A 123 20.45 -13.69 -15.90
C GLN A 123 21.17 -14.05 -14.60
N GLU A 124 22.49 -13.86 -14.58
CA GLU A 124 23.28 -14.08 -13.39
C GLU A 124 22.83 -13.16 -12.24
N THR A 125 22.71 -13.76 -11.05
CA THR A 125 22.33 -13.02 -9.84
C THR A 125 23.46 -12.09 -9.43
N THR A 126 23.16 -10.82 -9.29
CA THR A 126 24.11 -9.79 -8.88
C THR A 126 23.83 -9.30 -7.46
N LEU A 127 24.66 -8.37 -6.97
CA LEU A 127 24.45 -7.71 -5.68
C LEU A 127 23.09 -6.97 -5.64
N THR A 128 22.67 -6.35 -6.75
CA THR A 128 21.40 -5.63 -6.79
C THR A 128 20.20 -6.57 -6.63
N ASP A 129 20.24 -7.77 -7.19
CA ASP A 129 19.18 -8.79 -7.03
C ASP A 129 19.10 -9.25 -5.57
N THR A 130 20.26 -9.48 -4.95
CA THR A 130 20.34 -9.84 -3.52
C THR A 130 19.78 -8.70 -2.65
N MET A 131 20.16 -7.45 -2.92
CA MET A 131 19.64 -6.28 -2.23
C MET A 131 18.12 -6.12 -2.44
N HIS A 132 17.62 -6.38 -3.66
CA HIS A 132 16.18 -6.39 -3.95
C HIS A 132 15.43 -7.34 -3.03
N ALA A 133 15.88 -8.58 -2.96
CA ALA A 133 15.26 -9.61 -2.12
C ALA A 133 15.34 -9.25 -0.62
N VAL A 134 16.52 -8.81 -0.14
CA VAL A 134 16.72 -8.44 1.27
C VAL A 134 15.86 -7.24 1.65
N LEU A 135 15.91 -6.13 0.89
CA LEU A 135 15.14 -4.92 1.21
C LEU A 135 13.63 -5.16 1.13
N THR A 136 13.18 -5.97 0.15
CA THR A 136 11.78 -6.39 0.07
C THR A 136 11.38 -7.21 1.29
N GLY A 137 12.20 -8.18 1.69
CA GLY A 137 11.98 -8.98 2.90
C GLY A 137 11.94 -8.12 4.16
N VAL A 138 12.89 -7.20 4.34
CA VAL A 138 12.90 -6.24 5.45
C VAL A 138 11.63 -5.39 5.46
N GLY A 139 11.20 -4.88 4.30
CA GLY A 139 9.96 -4.11 4.15
C GLY A 139 8.71 -4.90 4.57
N VAL A 140 8.68 -6.18 4.21
CA VAL A 140 7.59 -7.08 4.58
C VAL A 140 7.63 -7.41 6.08
N PHE A 141 8.73 -7.95 6.58
CA PHE A 141 8.80 -8.48 7.95
C PHE A 141 8.90 -7.39 9.02
N LEU A 142 9.65 -6.30 8.77
CA LEU A 142 9.89 -5.26 9.77
C LEU A 142 8.97 -4.05 9.62
N CYS A 143 8.21 -3.93 8.53
CA CYS A 143 7.29 -2.81 8.35
C CYS A 143 5.86 -3.25 8.07
N MET A 144 5.62 -4.10 7.06
CA MET A 144 4.25 -4.48 6.68
C MET A 144 3.55 -5.29 7.77
N PHE A 145 4.17 -6.37 8.28
CA PHE A 145 3.58 -7.17 9.36
C PHE A 145 3.36 -6.37 10.65
N PRO A 146 4.31 -5.56 11.16
CA PRO A 146 4.06 -4.68 12.28
C PRO A 146 2.94 -3.66 12.01
N ALA A 147 2.83 -3.07 10.80
CA ALA A 147 1.73 -2.18 10.49
C ALA A 147 0.37 -2.86 10.66
N LEU A 148 0.22 -4.12 10.17
CA LEU A 148 -1.01 -4.90 10.34
C LEU A 148 -1.27 -5.23 11.82
N GLY A 149 -0.24 -5.68 12.55
CA GLY A 149 -0.35 -6.06 13.96
C GLY A 149 -0.74 -4.89 14.86
N PHE A 150 -0.06 -3.75 14.75
CA PHE A 150 -0.41 -2.54 15.48
C PHE A 150 -1.76 -1.96 15.01
N GLY A 151 -2.09 -2.06 13.72
CA GLY A 151 -3.40 -1.70 13.18
C GLY A 151 -4.52 -2.52 13.81
N ALA A 152 -4.32 -3.82 13.96
CA ALA A 152 -5.23 -4.73 14.66
C ALA A 152 -5.48 -4.30 16.11
N ALA A 153 -4.47 -3.75 16.79
CA ALA A 153 -4.59 -3.27 18.17
C ALA A 153 -5.25 -1.88 18.26
N ALA A 154 -5.12 -1.02 17.23
CA ALA A 154 -5.49 0.39 17.29
C ALA A 154 -6.98 0.68 17.07
N ILE A 155 -7.70 -0.15 16.29
CA ILE A 155 -8.97 0.29 15.67
C ILE A 155 -10.20 -0.37 16.31
N GLY A 156 -10.24 -1.66 16.54
CA GLY A 156 -11.39 -2.33 17.13
C GLY A 156 -11.51 -3.79 16.70
N LYS A 157 -12.51 -4.49 17.25
CA LYS A 157 -12.61 -5.96 17.15
C LYS A 157 -12.69 -6.45 15.70
N GLN A 158 -13.54 -5.84 14.88
CA GLN A 158 -13.73 -6.27 13.48
C GLN A 158 -12.46 -6.06 12.65
N PHE A 159 -11.83 -4.89 12.76
CA PHE A 159 -10.58 -4.59 12.06
C PHE A 159 -9.43 -5.45 12.57
N ARG A 160 -9.43 -5.82 13.87
CA ARG A 160 -8.47 -6.76 14.45
C ARG A 160 -8.55 -8.12 13.79
N VAL A 161 -9.76 -8.72 13.74
CA VAL A 161 -9.98 -10.03 13.10
C VAL A 161 -9.55 -9.98 11.64
N TYR A 162 -9.98 -8.96 10.90
CA TYR A 162 -9.59 -8.74 9.51
C TYR A 162 -8.05 -8.68 9.34
N SER A 163 -7.35 -7.88 10.15
CA SER A 163 -5.90 -7.77 10.07
C SER A 163 -5.18 -9.08 10.41
N ILE A 164 -5.65 -9.83 11.41
CA ILE A 164 -5.05 -11.13 11.76
C ILE A 164 -5.24 -12.14 10.63
N VAL A 165 -6.44 -12.24 10.07
CA VAL A 165 -6.70 -13.13 8.92
C VAL A 165 -5.82 -12.74 7.73
N THR A 166 -5.71 -11.46 7.44
CA THR A 166 -4.82 -10.94 6.39
C THR A 166 -3.36 -11.35 6.63
N MET A 167 -2.86 -11.23 7.86
CA MET A 167 -1.50 -11.66 8.22
C MET A 167 -1.28 -13.16 7.99
N LEU A 168 -2.24 -14.00 8.36
CA LEU A 168 -2.14 -15.45 8.14
C LEU A 168 -2.09 -15.80 6.64
N ILE A 169 -2.92 -15.15 5.83
CA ILE A 169 -2.89 -15.29 4.37
C ILE A 169 -1.52 -14.88 3.82
N PHE A 170 -0.97 -13.76 4.30
CA PHE A 170 0.33 -13.25 3.84
C PHE A 170 1.49 -14.17 4.22
N ILE A 171 1.46 -14.81 5.39
CA ILE A 171 2.47 -15.79 5.78
C ILE A 171 2.47 -16.95 4.78
N VAL A 172 1.30 -17.51 4.49
CA VAL A 172 1.19 -18.65 3.55
C VAL A 172 1.66 -18.24 2.15
N ALA A 173 1.11 -17.16 1.60
CA ALA A 173 1.45 -16.69 0.26
C ALA A 173 2.93 -16.26 0.16
N GLY A 174 3.48 -15.64 1.23
CA GLY A 174 4.88 -15.25 1.30
C GLY A 174 5.84 -16.44 1.29
N ILE A 175 5.54 -17.50 2.04
CA ILE A 175 6.33 -18.74 2.03
C ILE A 175 6.31 -19.35 0.63
N LEU A 176 5.14 -19.44 -0.02
CA LEU A 176 5.01 -19.99 -1.37
C LEU A 176 5.79 -19.16 -2.41
N THR A 177 5.76 -17.83 -2.28
CA THR A 177 6.58 -16.95 -3.12
C THR A 177 8.07 -17.17 -2.90
N PHE A 178 8.50 -17.30 -1.63
CA PHE A 178 9.90 -17.45 -1.27
C PHE A 178 10.51 -18.78 -1.77
N VAL A 179 9.75 -19.87 -1.70
CA VAL A 179 10.18 -21.20 -2.18
C VAL A 179 10.53 -21.17 -3.67
N ASP A 180 9.80 -20.39 -4.47
CA ASP A 180 10.05 -20.26 -5.90
C ASP A 180 11.12 -19.21 -6.24
N GLY A 181 11.61 -18.43 -5.28
CA GLY A 181 12.50 -17.29 -5.51
C GLY A 181 13.82 -17.68 -6.22
N SER A 182 14.47 -18.77 -5.81
CA SER A 182 15.72 -19.26 -6.43
C SER A 182 15.53 -19.77 -7.86
N ARG A 183 14.29 -20.06 -8.27
CA ARG A 183 13.99 -20.56 -9.61
C ARG A 183 14.00 -19.47 -10.67
N ILE A 184 13.86 -18.19 -10.27
CA ILE A 184 13.88 -17.04 -11.19
C ILE A 184 15.24 -16.92 -11.89
N SER A 185 16.35 -16.89 -11.13
CA SER A 185 17.70 -16.77 -11.70
C SER A 185 18.07 -17.99 -12.52
N ALA A 186 17.61 -19.18 -12.11
CA ALA A 186 17.81 -20.42 -12.86
C ALA A 186 16.91 -20.56 -14.09
N ASN A 187 16.06 -19.59 -14.39
CA ASN A 187 15.04 -19.61 -15.44
C ASN A 187 14.15 -20.86 -15.43
N LEU A 188 13.87 -21.37 -14.23
CA LEU A 188 12.99 -22.53 -14.04
C LEU A 188 11.53 -22.08 -13.94
N PRO A 189 10.56 -22.98 -14.29
CA PRO A 189 9.13 -22.66 -14.21
C PRO A 189 8.69 -22.30 -12.76
N THR A 190 7.94 -21.22 -12.63
CA THR A 190 7.33 -20.75 -11.37
C THR A 190 5.84 -20.53 -11.57
N PRO A 191 5.02 -21.57 -11.81
CA PRO A 191 3.69 -21.46 -12.39
C PRO A 191 2.71 -20.60 -11.59
N TRP A 192 2.89 -20.45 -10.28
CA TRP A 192 1.99 -19.73 -9.39
C TRP A 192 2.65 -18.60 -8.60
N MET A 193 3.93 -18.37 -8.77
CA MET A 193 4.69 -17.37 -7.99
C MET A 193 4.09 -15.97 -8.11
N GLY A 194 3.69 -15.58 -9.32
CA GLY A 194 3.07 -14.28 -9.54
C GLY A 194 1.70 -14.14 -8.85
N VAL A 195 0.96 -15.23 -8.70
CA VAL A 195 -0.30 -15.24 -7.93
C VAL A 195 -0.03 -15.05 -6.44
N TRP A 196 0.92 -15.81 -5.88
CA TRP A 196 1.24 -15.73 -4.45
C TRP A 196 1.78 -14.35 -4.06
N GLU A 197 2.66 -13.77 -4.88
CA GLU A 197 3.15 -12.42 -4.66
C GLU A 197 2.01 -11.39 -4.71
N ARG A 198 1.09 -11.49 -5.69
CA ARG A 198 -0.05 -10.57 -5.81
C ARG A 198 -1.06 -10.70 -4.67
N ILE A 199 -1.23 -11.88 -4.10
CA ILE A 199 -2.04 -12.05 -2.88
C ILE A 199 -1.46 -11.18 -1.75
N ASN A 200 -0.14 -11.18 -1.55
CA ASN A 200 0.50 -10.33 -0.56
C ASN A 200 0.33 -8.84 -0.90
N ILE A 201 0.64 -8.44 -2.14
CA ILE A 201 0.65 -7.04 -2.56
C ILE A 201 -0.78 -6.47 -2.58
N TYR A 202 -1.70 -7.12 -3.30
CA TYR A 202 -3.08 -6.62 -3.42
C TYR A 202 -3.85 -6.76 -2.12
N GLY A 203 -3.56 -7.78 -1.33
CA GLY A 203 -4.09 -7.91 0.02
C GLY A 203 -3.63 -6.75 0.92
N TYR A 204 -2.38 -6.32 0.83
CA TYR A 204 -1.89 -5.14 1.53
C TYR A 204 -2.55 -3.85 1.01
N MET A 205 -2.71 -3.69 -0.31
CA MET A 205 -3.45 -2.56 -0.88
C MET A 205 -4.90 -2.52 -0.36
N LEU A 206 -5.57 -3.66 -0.31
CA LEU A 206 -6.92 -3.77 0.25
C LEU A 206 -6.94 -3.40 1.75
N TRP A 207 -5.93 -3.83 2.52
CA TRP A 207 -5.81 -3.46 3.93
C TRP A 207 -5.64 -1.93 4.11
N ILE A 208 -4.84 -1.28 3.26
CA ILE A 208 -4.69 0.19 3.22
C ILE A 208 -6.03 0.88 2.93
N VAL A 209 -6.79 0.39 1.94
CA VAL A 209 -8.12 0.92 1.59
C VAL A 209 -9.09 0.79 2.76
N VAL A 210 -9.15 -0.37 3.41
CA VAL A 210 -10.02 -0.61 4.57
C VAL A 210 -9.63 0.30 5.73
N LEU A 211 -8.32 0.43 6.02
CA LEU A 211 -7.82 1.36 7.04
C LEU A 211 -8.23 2.80 6.74
N ALA A 212 -8.06 3.25 5.49
CA ALA A 212 -8.47 4.59 5.06
C ALA A 212 -9.96 4.83 5.27
N ILE A 213 -10.81 3.89 4.85
CA ILE A 213 -12.28 3.98 5.01
C ILE A 213 -12.68 4.05 6.49
N VAL A 214 -12.09 3.21 7.34
CA VAL A 214 -12.39 3.20 8.77
C VAL A 214 -12.02 4.54 9.42
N LEU A 215 -10.85 5.09 9.07
CA LEU A 215 -10.40 6.39 9.60
C LEU A 215 -11.27 7.55 9.09
N LEU A 216 -11.72 7.50 7.82
CA LEU A 216 -12.66 8.49 7.25
C LEU A 216 -14.02 8.46 7.99
N ARG A 217 -14.58 7.27 8.20
CA ARG A 217 -15.86 7.11 8.94
C ARG A 217 -15.77 7.64 10.38
N ASN A 218 -14.67 7.35 11.07
CA ASN A 218 -14.45 7.84 12.43
C ASN A 218 -14.38 9.39 12.49
N GLN A 219 -13.85 10.04 11.44
CA GLN A 219 -13.83 11.50 11.34
C GLN A 219 -15.24 12.07 11.14
N ASP A 220 -16.07 11.44 10.29
CA ASP A 220 -17.44 11.88 10.03
C ASP A 220 -18.30 11.77 11.31
N GLN A 221 -18.21 10.67 12.04
CA GLN A 221 -18.90 10.48 13.33
C GLN A 221 -18.49 11.55 14.37
N SER A 222 -17.20 11.87 14.45
CA SER A 222 -16.71 12.90 15.37
C SER A 222 -17.21 14.31 15.03
N ARG A 223 -17.47 14.59 13.76
CA ARG A 223 -18.03 15.86 13.28
C ARG A 223 -19.51 15.96 13.60
N THR A 224 -20.27 14.89 13.35
CA THR A 224 -21.71 14.84 13.64
C THR A 224 -21.98 15.00 15.13
N ALA A 225 -21.21 14.30 15.98
CA ALA A 225 -21.32 14.41 17.44
C ALA A 225 -21.03 15.83 17.97
N LYS A 226 -20.13 16.59 17.32
CA LYS A 226 -19.85 18.00 17.67
C LYS A 226 -20.88 18.99 17.15
N ALA A 227 -21.63 18.62 16.11
CA ALA A 227 -22.64 19.48 15.49
C ALA A 227 -24.04 19.36 16.16
N SER A 228 -24.28 18.32 16.99
CA SER A 228 -25.49 18.17 17.78
C SER A 228 -25.32 18.88 19.12
N PRO A 229 -25.87 20.10 19.32
CA PRO A 229 -25.90 20.71 20.64
C PRO A 229 -26.80 19.86 21.54
N HIS A 230 -26.34 19.58 22.76
CA HIS A 230 -27.16 19.01 23.80
C HIS A 230 -28.32 19.97 24.06
N PHE A 231 -29.57 19.56 23.70
CA PHE A 231 -30.79 20.15 24.24
C PHE A 231 -31.01 19.62 25.65
#